data_90c830d09c29fcaf9b237370174e125c
#
_entry.id   90c830d09c29fcaf9b237370174e125c
#
_cell.length_a   1.000
_cell.length_b   1.000
_cell.length_c   1.000
_cell.angle_alpha   90.00
_cell.angle_beta   90.00
_cell.angle_gamma   90.00
#
_symmetry.space_group_name_H-M   'P 1'
#
loop_
_entity.id
_entity.type
_entity.pdbx_description
1 polymer ?
#
loop_
_entity_poly.entity_id
_entity_poly.type
_entity_poly.pdbx_seq_one_letter_code
_entity_poly.pdbx_strand_id
1 'polypeptide(L)'
;MAEVKKMSQNRHAAKNVSGNASRDSVKHILLKGVFWRILLIEGILLVWSVFYMLITEQAGGRDLFWYTLRIVLLVGIVILFMMVSLRSFLTRKVIASLEAIDLANRKLRDDDPAAREVVLPSDAPEEIWQIAESRKQMLDTIFKVSEERLHLMNFIKETFGRYLSKTVVEKILTSPEGRKIGGQQKTVTILMSDLRGFTYMSENNDPENIVTLLNRYLERMSKVIVSYGGTIDEFIGDAILAIFGVPEEHDNDPARAVACGIAMQNALIELNADFLKEGYPPLEMGIGINTGQVVVGNIGSELRMKCG
;
A
#
# COMPACT_ATOMS: atom_id res chain seq x y z
N MET A 1 -0.95 -18.21 -23.17
CA MET A 1 -0.91 -17.33 -24.36
C MET A 1 -2.30 -16.94 -24.87
N ALA A 2 -3.33 -17.77 -24.77
CA ALA A 2 -4.71 -17.47 -25.21
C ALA A 2 -5.43 -16.44 -24.30
N GLU A 3 -5.22 -16.47 -23.00
CA GLU A 3 -5.86 -15.54 -22.05
C GLU A 3 -5.32 -14.11 -22.16
N VAL A 4 -4.02 -13.94 -22.41
CA VAL A 4 -3.41 -12.61 -22.60
C VAL A 4 -3.95 -11.93 -23.86
N LYS A 5 -4.27 -12.72 -24.91
CA LYS A 5 -4.88 -12.22 -26.15
C LYS A 5 -6.35 -11.82 -25.96
N LYS A 6 -7.08 -12.51 -25.08
CA LYS A 6 -8.48 -12.22 -24.76
C LYS A 6 -8.61 -10.95 -23.88
N MET A 7 -7.65 -10.71 -22.97
CA MET A 7 -7.56 -9.46 -22.20
C MET A 7 -7.21 -8.25 -23.07
N SER A 8 -6.34 -8.42 -24.07
CA SER A 8 -6.00 -7.37 -25.04
C SER A 8 -7.21 -7.00 -25.93
N GLN A 9 -7.99 -7.97 -26.39
CA GLN A 9 -9.19 -7.71 -27.20
C GLN A 9 -10.32 -7.04 -26.39
N ASN A 10 -10.51 -7.40 -25.11
CA ASN A 10 -11.47 -6.72 -24.25
C ASN A 10 -11.06 -5.28 -23.90
N ARG A 11 -9.76 -4.97 -23.84
CA ARG A 11 -9.29 -3.59 -23.69
C ARG A 11 -9.56 -2.72 -24.91
N HIS A 12 -9.50 -3.28 -26.11
CA HIS A 12 -9.88 -2.56 -27.34
C HIS A 12 -11.39 -2.39 -27.50
N ALA A 13 -12.19 -3.33 -27.03
CA ALA A 13 -13.67 -3.22 -27.04
C ALA A 13 -14.19 -2.19 -26.01
N ALA A 14 -13.59 -2.11 -24.84
CA ALA A 14 -13.94 -1.10 -23.83
C ALA A 14 -13.58 0.34 -24.26
N LYS A 15 -12.57 0.52 -25.13
CA LYS A 15 -12.21 1.82 -25.70
C LYS A 15 -13.20 2.35 -26.72
N ASN A 16 -14.05 1.49 -27.31
CA ASN A 16 -15.01 1.89 -28.36
C ASN A 16 -16.43 2.16 -27.84
N VAL A 17 -16.70 2.02 -26.53
CA VAL A 17 -18.06 2.28 -25.96
C VAL A 17 -18.14 3.62 -25.25
N SER A 18 -17.02 4.32 -24.97
CA SER A 18 -17.10 5.72 -24.57
C SER A 18 -17.38 6.55 -25.82
N GLY A 19 -18.67 6.85 -26.03
CA GLY A 19 -19.14 7.67 -27.15
C GLY A 19 -18.26 8.90 -27.29
N ASN A 20 -17.72 9.04 -28.48
CA ASN A 20 -16.90 10.15 -28.93
C ASN A 20 -17.77 11.42 -29.11
N ALA A 21 -18.37 11.90 -28.00
CA ALA A 21 -18.77 13.30 -27.91
C ALA A 21 -17.44 14.06 -27.78
N SER A 22 -17.01 14.74 -28.83
CA SER A 22 -15.83 15.60 -28.81
C SER A 22 -16.01 16.60 -27.65
N ARG A 23 -15.35 16.33 -26.52
CA ARG A 23 -15.31 17.26 -25.40
C ARG A 23 -14.51 18.46 -25.87
N ASP A 24 -15.18 19.62 -25.88
CA ASP A 24 -14.53 20.85 -26.32
C ASP A 24 -13.43 21.24 -25.32
N SER A 25 -12.25 21.52 -25.83
CA SER A 25 -11.13 22.06 -25.03
C SER A 25 -11.52 23.39 -24.37
N VAL A 26 -10.98 23.69 -23.17
CA VAL A 26 -11.16 24.98 -22.47
C VAL A 26 -10.90 26.15 -23.41
N LYS A 27 -9.85 26.05 -24.23
CA LYS A 27 -9.50 27.06 -25.24
C LYS A 27 -10.61 27.24 -26.28
N HIS A 28 -11.21 26.17 -26.76
CA HIS A 28 -12.27 26.20 -27.78
C HIS A 28 -13.58 26.74 -27.20
N ILE A 29 -13.95 26.30 -26.01
CA ILE A 29 -15.14 26.78 -25.28
C ILE A 29 -15.00 28.28 -24.93
N LEU A 30 -13.83 28.70 -24.46
CA LEU A 30 -13.53 30.11 -24.17
C LEU A 30 -13.58 30.97 -25.44
N LEU A 31 -12.84 30.57 -26.49
CA LEU A 31 -12.83 31.30 -27.75
C LEU A 31 -14.24 31.41 -28.36
N LYS A 32 -14.97 30.31 -28.45
CA LYS A 32 -16.31 30.29 -29.03
C LYS A 32 -17.31 31.10 -28.20
N GLY A 33 -17.24 30.96 -26.87
CA GLY A 33 -18.14 31.72 -25.96
C GLY A 33 -17.88 33.21 -25.95
N VAL A 34 -16.61 33.63 -25.96
CA VAL A 34 -16.21 35.04 -26.00
C VAL A 34 -16.43 35.63 -27.38
N PHE A 35 -16.04 34.93 -28.46
CA PHE A 35 -16.16 35.37 -29.83
C PHE A 35 -17.62 35.67 -30.23
N TRP A 36 -18.55 34.76 -30.02
CA TRP A 36 -19.97 34.98 -30.34
C TRP A 36 -20.57 36.13 -29.56
N ARG A 37 -20.14 36.36 -28.33
CA ARG A 37 -20.63 37.45 -27.49
C ARG A 37 -20.11 38.82 -27.95
N ILE A 38 -18.83 38.89 -28.29
CA ILE A 38 -18.23 40.10 -28.91
C ILE A 38 -18.92 40.40 -30.23
N LEU A 39 -19.11 39.41 -31.10
CA LEU A 39 -19.75 39.58 -32.38
C LEU A 39 -21.22 40.06 -32.27
N LEU A 40 -21.97 39.58 -31.29
CA LEU A 40 -23.32 40.01 -31.01
C LEU A 40 -23.37 41.46 -30.52
N ILE A 41 -22.41 41.86 -29.70
CA ILE A 41 -22.27 43.21 -29.18
C ILE A 41 -21.84 44.18 -30.26
N GLU A 42 -20.84 43.83 -31.04
CA GLU A 42 -20.45 44.65 -32.19
C GLU A 42 -21.59 44.83 -33.22
N GLY A 43 -22.38 43.77 -33.44
CA GLY A 43 -23.58 43.82 -34.29
C GLY A 43 -24.64 44.81 -33.73
N ILE A 44 -24.90 44.79 -32.44
CA ILE A 44 -25.84 45.76 -31.81
C ILE A 44 -25.31 47.17 -31.89
N LEU A 45 -24.03 47.37 -31.63
CA LEU A 45 -23.37 48.69 -31.74
C LEU A 45 -23.45 49.27 -33.15
N LEU A 46 -23.21 48.39 -34.14
CA LEU A 46 -23.22 48.76 -35.58
C LEU A 46 -24.63 49.15 -36.03
N VAL A 47 -25.66 48.37 -35.66
CA VAL A 47 -27.06 48.68 -35.92
C VAL A 47 -27.48 50.00 -35.28
N TRP A 48 -27.07 50.16 -34.00
CA TRP A 48 -27.35 51.39 -33.26
C TRP A 48 -26.67 52.62 -33.86
N SER A 49 -25.39 52.50 -34.27
CA SER A 49 -24.64 53.56 -34.91
C SER A 49 -25.26 53.99 -36.26
N VAL A 50 -25.66 52.99 -37.08
CA VAL A 50 -26.36 53.25 -38.35
C VAL A 50 -27.72 53.90 -38.13
N PHE A 51 -28.51 53.39 -37.15
CA PHE A 51 -29.80 53.97 -36.83
C PHE A 51 -29.68 55.42 -36.32
N TYR A 52 -28.68 55.70 -35.51
CA TYR A 52 -28.42 57.05 -35.02
C TYR A 52 -27.98 58.00 -36.16
N MET A 53 -27.12 57.56 -37.06
CA MET A 53 -26.69 58.35 -38.23
C MET A 53 -27.84 58.71 -39.16
N LEU A 54 -28.83 57.79 -39.32
CA LEU A 54 -30.02 58.00 -40.14
C LEU A 54 -31.01 59.02 -39.54
N ILE A 55 -31.00 59.22 -38.17
CA ILE A 55 -31.92 60.13 -37.48
C ILE A 55 -31.30 61.53 -37.32
N THR A 56 -29.94 61.67 -37.34
CA THR A 56 -29.28 62.89 -36.90
C THR A 56 -28.55 63.62 -38.03
N GLU A 57 -29.22 64.02 -39.09
CA GLU A 57 -28.60 64.71 -40.20
C GLU A 57 -28.28 66.22 -39.95
N GLN A 58 -28.53 66.74 -38.71
CA GLN A 58 -28.11 68.07 -38.26
C GLN A 58 -27.66 68.07 -36.79
N ALA A 59 -26.39 67.84 -36.51
CA ALA A 59 -25.86 67.74 -35.14
C ALA A 59 -25.28 69.08 -34.66
N GLY A 60 -25.94 69.74 -33.66
CA GLY A 60 -25.35 70.79 -32.83
C GLY A 60 -24.45 70.23 -31.73
N GLY A 61 -23.58 71.06 -31.13
CA GLY A 61 -22.63 70.59 -30.08
C GLY A 61 -23.23 69.88 -28.88
N ARG A 62 -24.52 70.10 -28.58
CA ARG A 62 -25.29 69.43 -27.55
C ARG A 62 -25.65 67.97 -27.91
N ASP A 63 -25.83 67.72 -29.18
CA ASP A 63 -26.15 66.40 -29.72
C ASP A 63 -24.91 65.50 -29.76
N LEU A 64 -23.74 66.08 -30.00
CA LEU A 64 -22.44 65.41 -29.92
C LEU A 64 -22.16 64.93 -28.48
N PHE A 65 -22.49 65.74 -27.46
CA PHE A 65 -22.35 65.35 -26.04
C PHE A 65 -23.23 64.13 -25.68
N TRP A 66 -24.49 64.18 -26.06
CA TRP A 66 -25.42 63.08 -25.77
C TRP A 66 -25.07 61.81 -26.54
N TYR A 67 -24.51 61.94 -27.72
CA TYR A 67 -24.02 60.81 -28.52
C TYR A 67 -22.82 60.11 -27.85
N THR A 68 -21.79 60.89 -27.48
CA THR A 68 -20.63 60.33 -26.77
C THR A 68 -21.00 59.71 -25.43
N LEU A 69 -21.90 60.34 -24.65
CA LEU A 69 -22.37 59.77 -23.39
C LEU A 69 -23.06 58.41 -23.60
N ARG A 70 -23.91 58.29 -24.62
CA ARG A 70 -24.59 57.01 -24.94
C ARG A 70 -23.60 55.91 -25.35
N ILE A 71 -22.56 56.20 -26.14
CA ILE A 71 -21.52 55.25 -26.48
C ILE A 71 -20.76 54.81 -25.25
N VAL A 72 -20.32 55.72 -24.40
CA VAL A 72 -19.61 55.38 -23.17
C VAL A 72 -20.45 54.49 -22.25
N LEU A 73 -21.74 54.82 -22.11
CA LEU A 73 -22.67 54.03 -21.29
C LEU A 73 -22.89 52.60 -21.87
N LEU A 74 -23.01 52.51 -23.18
CA LEU A 74 -23.19 51.24 -23.88
C LEU A 74 -21.94 50.37 -23.79
N VAL A 75 -20.73 50.95 -23.98
CA VAL A 75 -19.45 50.23 -23.79
C VAL A 75 -19.30 49.76 -22.34
N GLY A 76 -19.71 50.60 -21.36
CA GLY A 76 -19.72 50.20 -19.94
C GLY A 76 -20.62 49.00 -19.64
N ILE A 77 -21.84 49.01 -20.22
CA ILE A 77 -22.79 47.87 -20.08
C ILE A 77 -22.20 46.58 -20.70
N VAL A 78 -21.57 46.69 -21.84
CA VAL A 78 -20.90 45.61 -22.53
C VAL A 78 -19.78 44.98 -21.71
N ILE A 79 -18.90 45.84 -21.18
CA ILE A 79 -17.79 45.40 -20.33
C ILE A 79 -18.34 44.70 -19.07
N LEU A 80 -19.36 45.26 -18.41
CA LEU A 80 -19.99 44.66 -17.25
C LEU A 80 -20.61 43.27 -17.58
N PHE A 81 -21.34 43.17 -18.69
CA PHE A 81 -21.92 41.92 -19.14
C PHE A 81 -20.85 40.87 -19.44
N MET A 82 -19.76 41.25 -20.12
CA MET A 82 -18.65 40.36 -20.42
C MET A 82 -17.95 39.88 -19.14
N MET A 83 -17.73 40.76 -18.19
CA MET A 83 -17.12 40.45 -16.89
C MET A 83 -17.95 39.46 -16.09
N VAL A 84 -19.27 39.68 -15.96
CA VAL A 84 -20.20 38.80 -15.27
C VAL A 84 -20.30 37.43 -15.97
N SER A 85 -20.35 37.43 -17.30
CA SER A 85 -20.43 36.24 -18.11
C SER A 85 -19.17 35.36 -18.01
N LEU A 86 -17.98 36.00 -18.09
CA LEU A 86 -16.70 35.34 -17.96
C LEU A 86 -16.53 34.75 -16.55
N ARG A 87 -16.86 35.55 -15.52
CA ARG A 87 -16.85 35.08 -14.13
C ARG A 87 -17.74 33.85 -13.93
N SER A 88 -18.98 33.91 -14.44
CA SER A 88 -19.93 32.78 -14.34
C SER A 88 -19.41 31.53 -15.04
N PHE A 89 -18.80 31.70 -16.24
CA PHE A 89 -18.20 30.60 -16.98
C PHE A 89 -17.03 29.96 -16.22
N LEU A 90 -16.08 30.77 -15.76
CA LEU A 90 -14.90 30.31 -15.02
C LEU A 90 -15.31 29.58 -13.74
N THR A 91 -16.24 30.19 -12.96
CA THR A 91 -16.68 29.60 -11.69
C THR A 91 -17.38 28.26 -11.89
N ARG A 92 -18.27 28.15 -12.87
CA ARG A 92 -19.08 26.93 -13.05
C ARG A 92 -18.32 25.80 -13.73
N LYS A 93 -17.49 26.10 -14.73
CA LYS A 93 -16.86 25.06 -15.56
C LYS A 93 -15.44 24.70 -15.13
N VAL A 94 -14.69 25.66 -14.63
CA VAL A 94 -13.28 25.41 -14.29
C VAL A 94 -13.10 25.26 -12.77
N ILE A 95 -13.55 26.26 -12.00
CA ILE A 95 -13.32 26.27 -10.55
C ILE A 95 -14.06 25.11 -9.88
N ALA A 96 -15.34 24.90 -10.18
CA ALA A 96 -16.13 23.82 -9.62
C ALA A 96 -15.52 22.44 -9.93
N SER A 97 -14.96 22.25 -11.13
CA SER A 97 -14.31 20.99 -11.51
C SER A 97 -12.98 20.79 -10.77
N LEU A 98 -12.19 21.85 -10.55
CA LEU A 98 -10.96 21.79 -9.77
C LEU A 98 -11.24 21.56 -8.28
N GLU A 99 -12.29 22.18 -7.74
CA GLU A 99 -12.72 21.93 -6.35
C GLU A 99 -13.15 20.48 -6.14
N ALA A 100 -13.80 19.86 -7.12
CA ALA A 100 -14.15 18.43 -7.07
C ALA A 100 -12.91 17.54 -6.99
N ILE A 101 -11.86 17.86 -7.75
CA ILE A 101 -10.57 17.13 -7.69
C ILE A 101 -9.90 17.36 -6.34
N ASP A 102 -9.86 18.59 -5.83
CA ASP A 102 -9.26 18.92 -4.53
C ASP A 102 -10.00 18.21 -3.39
N LEU A 103 -11.32 18.22 -3.40
CA LEU A 103 -12.14 17.50 -2.43
C LEU A 103 -11.86 15.99 -2.45
N ALA A 104 -11.75 15.38 -3.63
CA ALA A 104 -11.39 13.99 -3.78
C ALA A 104 -9.97 13.71 -3.24
N ASN A 105 -9.01 14.64 -3.44
CA ASN A 105 -7.66 14.51 -2.89
C ASN A 105 -7.65 14.60 -1.36
N ARG A 106 -8.48 15.46 -0.76
CA ARG A 106 -8.62 15.56 0.70
C ARG A 106 -9.22 14.28 1.27
N LYS A 107 -10.32 13.79 0.69
CA LYS A 107 -10.94 12.53 1.12
C LYS A 107 -10.00 11.32 1.01
N LEU A 108 -9.16 11.28 -0.03
CA LEU A 108 -8.16 10.22 -0.17
C LEU A 108 -7.12 10.25 0.96
N ARG A 109 -6.79 11.45 1.49
CA ARG A 109 -5.90 11.62 2.64
C ARG A 109 -6.52 11.06 3.93
N ASP A 110 -7.85 11.06 4.00
CA ASP A 110 -8.64 10.52 5.12
C ASP A 110 -9.00 9.03 4.92
N ASP A 111 -8.30 8.32 4.02
CA ASP A 111 -8.47 6.89 3.68
C ASP A 111 -9.89 6.53 3.16
N ASP A 112 -10.61 7.46 2.53
CA ASP A 112 -11.90 7.17 1.90
C ASP A 112 -11.72 6.47 0.54
N PRO A 113 -12.10 5.18 0.38
CA PRO A 113 -11.95 4.46 -0.89
C PRO A 113 -12.75 5.06 -2.04
N ALA A 114 -13.86 5.75 -1.73
CA ALA A 114 -14.71 6.39 -2.74
C ALA A 114 -14.00 7.59 -3.40
N ALA A 115 -12.97 8.14 -2.75
CA ALA A 115 -12.17 9.25 -3.27
C ALA A 115 -11.26 8.89 -4.46
N ARG A 116 -11.19 7.61 -4.85
CA ARG A 116 -10.45 7.20 -6.05
C ARG A 116 -11.05 7.77 -7.33
N GLU A 117 -12.38 7.86 -7.39
CA GLU A 117 -13.08 8.43 -8.51
C GLU A 117 -13.49 9.87 -8.24
N VAL A 118 -13.27 10.72 -9.24
CA VAL A 118 -13.71 12.13 -9.19
C VAL A 118 -14.96 12.25 -10.04
N VAL A 119 -16.05 12.66 -9.42
CA VAL A 119 -17.29 12.97 -10.16
C VAL A 119 -17.17 14.40 -10.68
N LEU A 120 -16.93 14.52 -11.99
CA LEU A 120 -16.87 15.80 -12.68
C LEU A 120 -18.23 16.12 -13.33
N PRO A 121 -18.59 17.42 -13.46
CA PRO A 121 -19.72 17.83 -14.26
C PRO A 121 -19.60 17.34 -15.71
N SER A 122 -20.73 16.97 -16.34
CA SER A 122 -20.73 16.45 -17.72
C SER A 122 -20.23 17.45 -18.76
N ASP A 123 -20.27 18.75 -18.44
CA ASP A 123 -19.82 19.88 -19.26
C ASP A 123 -18.44 20.39 -18.85
N ALA A 124 -17.69 19.65 -18.02
CA ALA A 124 -16.32 19.97 -17.67
C ALA A 124 -15.41 19.95 -18.92
N PRO A 125 -14.41 20.85 -18.97
CA PRO A 125 -13.45 20.89 -20.07
C PRO A 125 -12.68 19.59 -20.24
N GLU A 126 -12.25 19.30 -21.46
CA GLU A 126 -11.50 18.08 -21.78
C GLU A 126 -10.20 17.96 -21.01
N GLU A 127 -9.51 19.07 -20.80
CA GLU A 127 -8.25 19.11 -20.05
C GLU A 127 -8.44 18.71 -18.58
N ILE A 128 -9.57 19.08 -18.00
CA ILE A 128 -9.90 18.69 -16.62
C ILE A 128 -10.20 17.17 -16.54
N TRP A 129 -10.86 16.64 -17.56
CA TRP A 129 -11.10 15.19 -17.65
C TRP A 129 -9.79 14.41 -17.80
N GLN A 130 -8.86 14.91 -18.61
CA GLN A 130 -7.52 14.31 -18.76
C GLN A 130 -6.73 14.32 -17.46
N ILE A 131 -6.82 15.40 -16.68
CA ILE A 131 -6.20 15.48 -15.35
C ILE A 131 -6.83 14.44 -14.39
N ALA A 132 -8.14 14.35 -14.36
CA ALA A 132 -8.83 13.38 -13.51
C ALA A 132 -8.53 11.92 -13.89
N GLU A 133 -8.46 11.62 -15.19
CA GLU A 133 -8.11 10.30 -15.71
C GLU A 133 -6.64 9.95 -15.40
N SER A 134 -5.71 10.89 -15.63
CA SER A 134 -4.30 10.70 -15.27
C SER A 134 -4.12 10.48 -13.78
N ARG A 135 -4.87 11.22 -12.94
CA ARG A 135 -4.90 11.02 -11.48
C ARG A 135 -5.38 9.60 -11.14
N LYS A 136 -6.47 9.15 -11.74
CA LYS A 136 -7.02 7.80 -11.52
C LYS A 136 -5.98 6.72 -11.87
N GLN A 137 -5.36 6.81 -13.04
CA GLN A 137 -4.33 5.86 -13.48
C GLN A 137 -3.11 5.84 -12.54
N MET A 138 -2.68 7.02 -12.07
CA MET A 138 -1.59 7.11 -11.09
C MET A 138 -1.96 6.45 -9.76
N LEU A 139 -3.17 6.71 -9.24
CA LEU A 139 -3.64 6.09 -8.01
C LEU A 139 -3.75 4.57 -8.16
N ASP A 140 -4.35 4.08 -9.23
CA ASP A 140 -4.47 2.63 -9.49
C ASP A 140 -3.10 1.96 -9.55
N THR A 141 -2.10 2.63 -10.15
CA THR A 141 -0.72 2.14 -10.17
C THR A 141 -0.11 2.10 -8.78
N ILE A 142 -0.28 3.16 -7.98
CA ILE A 142 0.24 3.23 -6.60
C ILE A 142 -0.40 2.13 -5.73
N PHE A 143 -1.72 1.97 -5.80
CA PHE A 143 -2.41 0.93 -5.02
C PHE A 143 -1.97 -0.47 -5.43
N LYS A 144 -1.84 -0.74 -6.73
CA LYS A 144 -1.35 -2.01 -7.24
C LYS A 144 0.07 -2.34 -6.75
N VAL A 145 0.98 -1.38 -6.86
CA VAL A 145 2.38 -1.56 -6.38
C VAL A 145 2.41 -1.76 -4.85
N SER A 146 1.55 -1.03 -4.11
CA SER A 146 1.45 -1.19 -2.66
C SER A 146 0.94 -2.58 -2.27
N GLU A 147 -0.08 -3.09 -2.96
CA GLU A 147 -0.64 -4.42 -2.75
C GLU A 147 0.38 -5.53 -3.10
N GLU A 148 1.06 -5.41 -4.24
CA GLU A 148 2.13 -6.33 -4.64
C GLU A 148 3.28 -6.34 -3.60
N ARG A 149 3.66 -5.17 -3.09
CA ARG A 149 4.68 -5.04 -2.04
C ARG A 149 4.25 -5.70 -0.74
N LEU A 150 3.00 -5.50 -0.31
CA LEU A 150 2.46 -6.12 0.90
C LEU A 150 2.42 -7.66 0.74
N HIS A 151 2.00 -8.13 -0.42
CA HIS A 151 1.97 -9.57 -0.74
C HIS A 151 3.37 -10.18 -0.70
N LEU A 152 4.35 -9.51 -1.30
CA LEU A 152 5.76 -9.94 -1.27
C LEU A 152 6.32 -9.95 0.15
N MET A 153 6.02 -8.91 0.96
CA MET A 153 6.44 -8.84 2.36
C MET A 153 5.86 -10.00 3.18
N ASN A 154 4.57 -10.32 2.99
CA ASN A 154 3.93 -11.43 3.67
C ASN A 154 4.52 -12.79 3.21
N PHE A 155 4.74 -12.96 1.92
CA PHE A 155 5.40 -14.15 1.38
C PHE A 155 6.81 -14.34 1.96
N ILE A 156 7.60 -13.27 2.07
CA ILE A 156 8.92 -13.31 2.70
C ILE A 156 8.79 -13.70 4.19
N LYS A 157 7.89 -13.05 4.94
CA LYS A 157 7.66 -13.35 6.36
C LYS A 157 7.25 -14.81 6.59
N GLU A 158 6.35 -15.34 5.78
CA GLU A 158 5.89 -16.72 5.89
C GLU A 158 6.97 -17.74 5.48
N THR A 159 7.67 -17.47 4.38
CA THR A 159 8.68 -18.39 3.87
C THR A 159 9.88 -18.43 4.79
N PHE A 160 10.46 -17.28 5.10
CA PHE A 160 11.65 -17.22 5.95
C PHE A 160 11.33 -17.46 7.44
N GLY A 161 10.09 -17.21 7.88
CA GLY A 161 9.66 -17.54 9.23
C GLY A 161 9.61 -19.04 9.54
N ARG A 162 9.79 -19.90 8.52
CA ARG A 162 10.00 -21.35 8.71
C ARG A 162 11.46 -21.72 8.98
N TYR A 163 12.40 -20.88 8.55
CA TYR A 163 13.84 -21.10 8.68
C TYR A 163 14.49 -20.21 9.75
N LEU A 164 13.88 -19.08 10.05
CA LEU A 164 14.32 -18.10 11.03
C LEU A 164 13.16 -17.74 11.94
N SER A 165 13.42 -17.32 13.17
CA SER A 165 12.34 -16.84 14.03
C SER A 165 11.65 -15.64 13.40
N LYS A 166 10.33 -15.54 13.55
CA LYS A 166 9.52 -14.43 12.97
C LYS A 166 10.07 -13.06 13.37
N THR A 167 10.53 -12.92 14.61
CA THR A 167 11.12 -11.69 15.15
C THR A 167 12.45 -11.30 14.47
N VAL A 168 13.27 -12.30 14.13
CA VAL A 168 14.51 -12.07 13.36
C VAL A 168 14.19 -11.63 11.94
N VAL A 169 13.26 -12.29 11.27
CA VAL A 169 12.80 -11.90 9.92
C VAL A 169 12.26 -10.47 9.94
N GLU A 170 11.46 -10.11 10.92
CA GLU A 170 10.89 -8.78 11.05
C GLU A 170 11.99 -7.71 11.27
N LYS A 171 12.96 -7.99 12.12
CA LYS A 171 14.10 -7.11 12.36
C LYS A 171 14.97 -6.91 11.10
N ILE A 172 15.21 -7.97 10.33
CA ILE A 172 15.95 -7.90 9.05
C ILE A 172 15.19 -7.05 8.02
N LEU A 173 13.85 -7.15 7.98
CA LEU A 173 13.02 -6.43 7.01
C LEU A 173 12.81 -4.95 7.38
N THR A 174 12.74 -4.61 8.67
CA THR A 174 12.38 -3.27 9.14
C THR A 174 13.55 -2.39 9.52
N SER A 175 14.73 -2.97 9.84
CA SER A 175 15.90 -2.24 10.35
C SER A 175 17.13 -2.46 9.47
N PRO A 176 17.82 -1.38 9.05
CA PRO A 176 19.14 -1.50 8.40
C PRO A 176 20.19 -2.17 9.28
N GLU A 177 20.09 -1.99 10.61
CA GLU A 177 20.98 -2.61 11.60
C GLU A 177 20.82 -4.13 11.64
N GLY A 178 19.61 -4.63 11.37
CA GLY A 178 19.32 -6.07 11.30
C GLY A 178 20.09 -6.82 10.22
N ARG A 179 20.77 -6.12 9.31
CA ARG A 179 21.56 -6.70 8.21
C ARG A 179 23.06 -6.55 8.39
N LYS A 180 23.51 -5.78 9.38
CA LYS A 180 24.95 -5.58 9.62
C LYS A 180 25.54 -6.77 10.32
N ILE A 181 26.75 -7.18 9.88
CA ILE A 181 27.57 -8.16 10.61
C ILE A 181 28.01 -7.53 11.93
N GLY A 182 27.83 -8.26 13.02
CA GLY A 182 28.22 -7.82 14.35
C GLY A 182 27.36 -8.46 15.43
N GLY A 183 27.80 -8.38 16.66
CA GLY A 183 27.08 -8.92 17.80
C GLY A 183 27.14 -8.00 19.00
N GLN A 184 26.21 -8.18 19.92
CA GLN A 184 26.15 -7.48 21.19
C GLN A 184 26.22 -8.50 22.32
N GLN A 185 26.93 -8.18 23.37
CA GLN A 185 26.95 -9.00 24.58
C GLN A 185 25.60 -8.86 25.29
N LYS A 186 24.93 -9.99 25.55
CA LYS A 186 23.64 -10.06 26.25
C LYS A 186 23.67 -11.18 27.28
N THR A 187 22.94 -11.01 28.37
CA THR A 187 22.63 -12.09 29.29
C THR A 187 21.39 -12.80 28.78
N VAL A 188 21.50 -14.08 28.50
CA VAL A 188 20.41 -14.91 27.99
C VAL A 188 20.29 -16.20 28.79
N THR A 189 19.13 -16.85 28.70
CA THR A 189 18.98 -18.22 29.18
C THR A 189 18.87 -19.14 27.99
N ILE A 190 19.76 -20.11 27.89
CA ILE A 190 19.78 -21.12 26.85
C ILE A 190 19.09 -22.37 27.39
N LEU A 191 18.17 -22.90 26.60
CA LEU A 191 17.56 -24.23 26.78
C LEU A 191 18.02 -25.11 25.63
N MET A 192 18.61 -26.24 25.97
CA MET A 192 18.98 -27.26 24.96
C MET A 192 18.28 -28.57 25.33
N SER A 193 17.56 -29.15 24.37
CA SER A 193 16.94 -30.48 24.51
C SER A 193 17.50 -31.44 23.49
N ASP A 194 17.57 -32.73 23.86
CA ASP A 194 18.10 -33.79 23.01
C ASP A 194 17.32 -35.11 23.28
N LEU A 195 17.10 -35.94 22.25
CA LEU A 195 16.42 -37.21 22.40
C LEU A 195 17.39 -38.33 22.74
N ARG A 196 17.08 -39.07 23.81
CA ARG A 196 17.92 -40.16 24.25
C ARG A 196 17.84 -41.37 23.27
N GLY A 197 19.00 -41.84 22.83
CA GLY A 197 19.08 -43.00 21.95
C GLY A 197 18.54 -42.80 20.55
N PHE A 198 18.31 -41.57 20.11
CA PHE A 198 17.76 -41.27 18.78
C PHE A 198 18.67 -41.77 17.64
N THR A 199 19.99 -41.62 17.78
CA THR A 199 20.94 -42.16 16.80
C THR A 199 20.75 -43.67 16.56
N TYR A 200 20.66 -44.46 17.66
CA TYR A 200 20.41 -45.89 17.55
C TYR A 200 19.04 -46.17 16.93
N MET A 201 18.01 -45.42 17.30
CA MET A 201 16.67 -45.58 16.76
C MET A 201 16.64 -45.25 15.25
N SER A 202 17.34 -44.22 14.80
CA SER A 202 17.40 -43.82 13.41
C SER A 202 18.15 -44.79 12.52
N GLU A 203 19.14 -45.47 13.05
CA GLU A 203 19.93 -46.50 12.32
C GLU A 203 19.14 -47.82 12.16
N ASN A 204 18.19 -48.12 13.05
CA ASN A 204 17.51 -49.40 13.10
C ASN A 204 16.03 -49.35 12.64
N ASN A 205 15.55 -48.23 12.14
CA ASN A 205 14.18 -48.06 11.67
C ASN A 205 14.15 -47.44 10.27
N ASP A 206 13.00 -47.54 9.64
CA ASP A 206 12.76 -46.96 8.31
C ASP A 206 12.95 -45.43 8.35
N PRO A 207 13.78 -44.86 7.48
CA PRO A 207 14.05 -43.41 7.43
C PRO A 207 12.80 -42.54 7.30
N GLU A 208 11.78 -42.94 6.54
CA GLU A 208 10.54 -42.19 6.38
C GLU A 208 9.77 -42.11 7.69
N ASN A 209 9.71 -43.20 8.45
CA ASN A 209 9.09 -43.25 9.77
C ASN A 209 9.83 -42.38 10.78
N ILE A 210 11.16 -42.40 10.77
CA ILE A 210 12.02 -41.61 11.63
C ILE A 210 11.81 -40.08 11.35
N VAL A 211 11.78 -39.67 10.09
CA VAL A 211 11.53 -38.29 9.68
C VAL A 211 10.12 -37.84 10.13
N THR A 212 9.12 -38.71 9.98
CA THR A 212 7.75 -38.42 10.40
C THR A 212 7.66 -38.23 11.92
N LEU A 213 8.27 -39.13 12.69
CA LEU A 213 8.33 -39.05 14.14
C LEU A 213 9.08 -37.81 14.61
N LEU A 214 10.25 -37.53 14.02
CA LEU A 214 11.07 -36.36 14.32
C LEU A 214 10.30 -35.04 14.06
N ASN A 215 9.66 -34.93 12.90
CA ASN A 215 8.90 -33.73 12.54
C ASN A 215 7.74 -33.48 13.51
N ARG A 216 7.01 -34.50 13.95
CA ARG A 216 5.94 -34.37 14.96
C ARG A 216 6.48 -33.95 16.31
N TYR A 217 7.62 -34.50 16.72
CA TYR A 217 8.32 -34.11 17.95
C TYR A 217 8.76 -32.63 17.88
N LEU A 218 9.48 -32.25 16.83
CA LEU A 218 9.97 -30.87 16.64
C LEU A 218 8.80 -29.87 16.59
N GLU A 219 7.72 -30.20 15.89
CA GLU A 219 6.53 -29.35 15.81
C GLU A 219 5.88 -29.15 17.18
N ARG A 220 5.72 -30.24 17.97
CA ARG A 220 5.10 -30.17 19.30
C ARG A 220 5.96 -29.36 20.26
N MET A 221 7.27 -29.60 20.28
CA MET A 221 8.20 -28.87 21.15
C MET A 221 8.32 -27.41 20.76
N SER A 222 8.36 -27.10 19.47
CA SER A 222 8.41 -25.74 18.99
C SER A 222 7.20 -24.91 19.44
N LYS A 223 6.00 -25.48 19.40
CA LYS A 223 4.79 -24.81 19.88
C LYS A 223 4.91 -24.48 21.38
N VAL A 224 5.44 -25.39 22.20
CA VAL A 224 5.66 -25.16 23.60
C VAL A 224 6.69 -24.05 23.81
N ILE A 225 7.86 -24.14 23.20
CA ILE A 225 8.92 -23.13 23.33
C ILE A 225 8.43 -21.73 23.00
N VAL A 226 7.75 -21.58 21.85
CA VAL A 226 7.21 -20.28 21.42
C VAL A 226 6.12 -19.77 22.38
N SER A 227 5.27 -20.65 22.95
CA SER A 227 4.22 -20.24 23.90
C SER A 227 4.79 -19.69 25.21
N TYR A 228 5.99 -20.12 25.60
CA TYR A 228 6.73 -19.58 26.75
C TYR A 228 7.65 -18.38 26.39
N GLY A 229 7.58 -17.91 25.15
CA GLY A 229 8.37 -16.77 24.66
C GLY A 229 9.85 -17.10 24.44
N GLY A 230 10.19 -18.36 24.24
CA GLY A 230 11.51 -18.79 23.78
C GLY A 230 11.67 -18.58 22.28
N THR A 231 12.88 -18.24 21.84
CA THR A 231 13.28 -18.13 20.44
C THR A 231 14.05 -19.40 20.08
N ILE A 232 13.55 -20.16 19.11
CA ILE A 232 14.28 -21.32 18.57
C ILE A 232 15.38 -20.79 17.67
N ASP A 233 16.64 -21.10 18.01
CA ASP A 233 17.80 -20.72 17.22
C ASP A 233 18.08 -21.76 16.13
N GLU A 234 18.17 -23.03 16.50
CA GLU A 234 18.52 -24.10 15.56
C GLU A 234 18.00 -25.47 16.00
N PHE A 235 17.71 -26.32 15.00
CA PHE A 235 17.55 -27.75 15.18
C PHE A 235 18.89 -28.42 14.79
N ILE A 236 19.48 -29.15 15.72
CA ILE A 236 20.76 -29.85 15.52
C ILE A 236 20.44 -31.36 15.54
N GLY A 237 20.00 -31.87 14.37
CA GLY A 237 19.44 -33.24 14.33
C GLY A 237 18.12 -33.30 15.10
N ASP A 238 18.12 -34.07 16.19
CA ASP A 238 17.00 -34.22 17.11
C ASP A 238 17.07 -33.25 18.30
N ALA A 239 18.17 -32.51 18.44
CA ALA A 239 18.33 -31.51 19.48
C ALA A 239 17.68 -30.17 19.08
N ILE A 240 17.16 -29.46 20.07
CA ILE A 240 16.59 -28.12 19.93
C ILE A 240 17.38 -27.16 20.78
N LEU A 241 17.93 -26.12 20.15
CA LEU A 241 18.55 -24.97 20.81
C LEU A 241 17.54 -23.83 20.85
N ALA A 242 17.14 -23.43 22.05
CA ALA A 242 16.23 -22.31 22.27
C ALA A 242 16.86 -21.27 23.22
N ILE A 243 16.58 -20.00 22.97
CA ILE A 243 17.15 -18.88 23.70
C ILE A 243 16.00 -18.03 24.29
N PHE A 244 16.11 -17.64 25.56
CA PHE A 244 15.24 -16.70 26.24
C PHE A 244 16.04 -15.43 26.55
N GLY A 245 15.46 -14.23 26.34
CA GLY A 245 16.13 -12.96 26.43
C GLY A 245 16.55 -12.37 25.08
N VAL A 246 16.16 -13.01 23.97
CA VAL A 246 16.41 -12.54 22.59
C VAL A 246 15.15 -12.76 21.75
N PRO A 247 14.75 -11.78 20.94
CA PRO A 247 15.32 -10.43 20.75
C PRO A 247 14.99 -9.48 21.90
N GLU A 248 13.98 -9.77 22.69
CA GLU A 248 13.53 -8.97 23.83
C GLU A 248 13.94 -9.66 25.14
N GLU A 249 14.50 -8.87 26.05
CA GLU A 249 14.89 -9.31 27.39
C GLU A 249 13.76 -9.10 28.37
N HIS A 250 13.55 -10.08 29.26
CA HIS A 250 12.56 -10.01 30.33
C HIS A 250 13.21 -10.42 31.65
N ASP A 251 12.83 -9.80 32.77
CA ASP A 251 13.38 -10.06 34.08
C ASP A 251 13.22 -11.52 34.56
N ASN A 252 12.27 -12.27 33.97
CA ASN A 252 11.95 -13.63 34.35
C ASN A 252 12.37 -14.70 33.31
N ASP A 253 13.29 -14.38 32.41
CA ASP A 253 13.76 -15.31 31.35
C ASP A 253 14.25 -16.66 31.89
N PRO A 254 15.03 -16.75 32.99
CA PRO A 254 15.40 -18.05 33.56
C PRO A 254 14.19 -18.85 34.05
N ALA A 255 13.25 -18.19 34.70
CA ALA A 255 12.03 -18.88 35.21
C ALA A 255 11.15 -19.37 34.06
N ARG A 256 11.02 -18.58 32.98
CA ARG A 256 10.28 -18.98 31.77
C ARG A 256 10.92 -20.17 31.09
N ALA A 257 12.25 -20.21 31.00
CA ALA A 257 12.98 -21.33 30.41
C ALA A 257 12.76 -22.62 31.21
N VAL A 258 12.79 -22.56 32.54
CA VAL A 258 12.52 -23.72 33.40
C VAL A 258 11.08 -24.19 33.24
N ALA A 259 10.10 -23.26 33.28
CA ALA A 259 8.70 -23.59 33.09
C ALA A 259 8.44 -24.19 31.69
N CYS A 260 9.11 -23.71 30.66
CA CYS A 260 9.11 -24.25 29.31
C CYS A 260 9.63 -25.72 29.31
N GLY A 261 10.78 -25.98 29.93
CA GLY A 261 11.33 -27.32 30.02
C GLY A 261 10.39 -28.33 30.68
N ILE A 262 9.70 -27.93 31.76
CA ILE A 262 8.65 -28.75 32.42
C ILE A 262 7.48 -28.99 31.44
N ALA A 263 7.03 -27.95 30.76
CA ALA A 263 5.93 -28.07 29.78
C ALA A 263 6.30 -28.95 28.59
N MET A 264 7.57 -28.90 28.13
CA MET A 264 8.09 -29.78 27.08
C MET A 264 8.05 -31.24 27.50
N GLN A 265 8.45 -31.56 28.74
CA GLN A 265 8.36 -32.93 29.26
C GLN A 265 6.91 -33.44 29.32
N ASN A 266 5.97 -32.61 29.80
CA ASN A 266 4.55 -32.96 29.81
C ASN A 266 3.99 -33.17 28.39
N ALA A 267 4.35 -32.31 27.47
CA ALA A 267 3.94 -32.43 26.05
C ALA A 267 4.51 -33.68 25.37
N LEU A 268 5.70 -34.14 25.79
CA LEU A 268 6.31 -35.39 25.31
C LEU A 268 5.54 -36.61 25.84
N ILE A 269 5.05 -36.58 27.09
CA ILE A 269 4.22 -37.66 27.64
C ILE A 269 2.94 -37.83 26.81
N GLU A 270 2.28 -36.71 26.46
CA GLU A 270 1.08 -36.72 25.59
C GLU A 270 1.40 -37.26 24.23
N LEU A 271 2.49 -36.80 23.61
CA LEU A 271 2.94 -37.22 22.27
C LEU A 271 3.29 -38.71 22.24
N ASN A 272 3.94 -39.24 23.28
CA ASN A 272 4.26 -40.64 23.41
C ASN A 272 3.00 -41.53 23.51
N ALA A 273 1.93 -41.06 24.16
CA ALA A 273 0.67 -41.77 24.19
C ALA A 273 0.05 -41.93 22.79
N ASP A 274 0.24 -40.94 21.91
CA ASP A 274 -0.22 -41.03 20.53
C ASP A 274 0.73 -41.90 19.69
N PHE A 275 2.04 -41.81 19.86
CA PHE A 275 3.03 -42.66 19.20
C PHE A 275 2.81 -44.16 19.50
N LEU A 276 2.55 -44.49 20.76
CA LEU A 276 2.28 -45.90 21.14
C LEU A 276 1.02 -46.45 20.47
N LYS A 277 -0.06 -45.65 20.29
CA LYS A 277 -1.28 -46.07 19.58
C LYS A 277 -0.97 -46.39 18.09
N GLU A 278 -0.03 -45.67 17.51
CA GLU A 278 0.35 -45.79 16.11
C GLU A 278 1.48 -46.79 15.90
N GLY A 279 1.99 -47.43 16.95
CA GLY A 279 3.02 -48.46 16.87
C GLY A 279 4.45 -47.92 16.85
N TYR A 280 4.64 -46.62 17.14
CA TYR A 280 5.97 -46.02 17.30
C TYR A 280 6.52 -46.25 18.71
N PRO A 281 7.86 -46.34 18.87
CA PRO A 281 8.48 -46.38 20.18
C PRO A 281 8.34 -45.07 20.93
N PRO A 282 8.26 -45.06 22.28
CA PRO A 282 8.24 -43.86 23.07
C PRO A 282 9.58 -43.15 22.99
N LEU A 283 9.56 -41.82 22.99
CA LEU A 283 10.75 -40.96 23.04
C LEU A 283 11.07 -40.54 24.47
N GLU A 284 12.34 -40.44 24.79
CA GLU A 284 12.86 -39.85 26.00
C GLU A 284 13.67 -38.60 25.68
N MET A 285 13.53 -37.52 26.45
CA MET A 285 14.20 -36.26 26.21
C MET A 285 14.98 -35.80 27.44
N GLY A 286 16.26 -35.42 27.22
CA GLY A 286 17.04 -34.65 28.18
C GLY A 286 16.93 -33.16 27.92
N ILE A 287 16.89 -32.33 28.97
CA ILE A 287 16.89 -30.87 28.86
C ILE A 287 17.96 -30.29 29.75
N GLY A 288 18.82 -29.44 29.19
CA GLY A 288 19.78 -28.60 29.90
C GLY A 288 19.40 -27.13 29.82
N ILE A 289 19.49 -26.41 30.94
CA ILE A 289 19.17 -24.96 30.97
C ILE A 289 20.30 -24.26 31.69
N ASN A 290 20.83 -23.17 31.10
CA ASN A 290 21.86 -22.34 31.69
C ASN A 290 21.66 -20.88 31.35
N THR A 291 21.95 -19.98 32.29
CA THR A 291 21.94 -18.52 32.11
C THR A 291 23.34 -17.98 32.13
N GLY A 292 23.66 -17.14 31.14
CA GLY A 292 25.01 -16.55 31.04
C GLY A 292 25.10 -15.44 30.00
N GLN A 293 26.25 -14.82 29.94
CA GLN A 293 26.57 -13.80 28.96
C GLN A 293 27.03 -14.47 27.65
N VAL A 294 26.42 -14.08 26.54
CA VAL A 294 26.74 -14.55 25.20
C VAL A 294 26.82 -13.37 24.24
N VAL A 295 27.41 -13.56 23.08
CA VAL A 295 27.36 -12.59 21.98
C VAL A 295 26.20 -12.99 21.06
N VAL A 296 25.24 -12.09 20.92
CA VAL A 296 24.07 -12.29 20.06
C VAL A 296 24.15 -11.33 18.88
N GLY A 297 23.99 -11.83 17.66
CA GLY A 297 23.99 -10.98 16.47
C GLY A 297 24.14 -11.75 15.17
N ASN A 298 24.43 -11.03 14.10
CA ASN A 298 24.68 -11.61 12.79
C ASN A 298 26.15 -12.02 12.68
N ILE A 299 26.43 -13.29 12.80
CA ILE A 299 27.80 -13.85 12.79
C ILE A 299 28.02 -14.56 11.47
N GLY A 300 29.11 -14.25 10.78
CA GLY A 300 29.44 -14.90 9.52
C GLY A 300 30.15 -13.98 8.53
N SER A 301 29.95 -14.22 7.27
CA SER A 301 30.49 -13.43 6.15
C SER A 301 29.38 -12.77 5.37
N GLU A 302 29.74 -11.83 4.49
CA GLU A 302 28.75 -11.20 3.56
C GLU A 302 28.02 -12.22 2.66
N LEU A 303 28.65 -13.37 2.41
CA LEU A 303 28.05 -14.46 1.58
C LEU A 303 27.16 -15.40 2.39
N ARG A 304 27.41 -15.56 3.69
CA ARG A 304 26.65 -16.45 4.57
C ARG A 304 26.70 -15.94 6.01
N MET A 305 25.57 -15.56 6.52
CA MET A 305 25.36 -15.14 7.91
C MET A 305 24.47 -16.14 8.63
N LYS A 306 24.74 -16.32 9.93
CA LYS A 306 23.85 -16.99 10.88
C LYS A 306 23.48 -15.97 11.95
N CYS A 307 22.23 -15.93 12.33
CA CYS A 307 21.79 -15.20 13.50
C CYS A 307 21.93 -16.15 14.69
N GLY A 308 22.81 -15.83 15.62
CA GLY A 308 23.09 -16.67 16.77
C GLY A 308 23.35 -15.80 18.01
#